data_8da84b7315d01beb83867753d129d4f7
#
_entry.id   8da84b7315d01beb83867753d129d4f7
#
_cell.length_a   1.000
_cell.length_b   1.000
_cell.length_c   1.000
_cell.angle_alpha   90.00
_cell.angle_beta   90.00
_cell.angle_gamma   90.00
#
_symmetry.space_group_name_H-M   'P 1'
#
loop_
_entity.id
_entity.type
_entity.pdbx_description
1 polymer ?
#
loop_
_entity_poly.entity_id
_entity_poly.type
_entity_poly.pdbx_seq_one_letter_code
_entity_poly.pdbx_strand_id
1 'polypeptide(L)'
;IAGEIAGEYIEPRAEDVDRAGSELVAGEVCYARGIAEGLERLRQADLMGMTLPRRYGGLNLPVSVSVMVIEMVSRADPALMNIFGLQDISETINKFADEEMKAAYLPRFAAGEVTGSMALTEPEAGSDLQNVQLKATEQPDGTWRLNGVKRFITNGCGQISLVLARSEEGTTDARGLSMFLYERDEHMRIRRLEDKLGIHGSPTCELQFDDAPALLVGER
;
A
#
# COMPACT_ATOMS: atom_id res chain seq x y z
N ILE A 1 0.08 -24.69 5.40
CA ILE A 1 -0.42 -23.89 4.26
C ILE A 1 0.60 -22.78 3.92
N ALA A 2 0.82 -21.78 4.81
CA ALA A 2 1.72 -20.65 4.47
C ALA A 2 3.14 -21.10 4.12
N GLY A 3 3.74 -22.02 4.88
CA GLY A 3 5.06 -22.58 4.61
C GLY A 3 5.14 -23.38 3.31
N GLU A 4 4.09 -24.12 2.96
CA GLU A 4 3.99 -24.85 1.69
C GLU A 4 3.93 -23.87 0.51
N ILE A 5 3.08 -22.83 0.61
CA ILE A 5 3.01 -21.78 -0.44
C ILE A 5 4.37 -21.09 -0.58
N ALA A 6 5.01 -20.73 0.53
CA ALA A 6 6.31 -20.07 0.52
C ALA A 6 7.40 -20.96 -0.11
N GLY A 7 7.56 -22.20 0.39
CA GLY A 7 8.67 -23.06 -0.01
C GLY A 7 8.46 -23.80 -1.34
N GLU A 8 7.23 -24.21 -1.66
CA GLU A 8 6.97 -25.02 -2.85
C GLU A 8 6.50 -24.19 -4.05
N TYR A 9 5.96 -23.01 -3.80
CA TYR A 9 5.42 -22.19 -4.87
C TYR A 9 6.17 -20.88 -5.09
N ILE A 10 6.42 -20.08 -4.04
CA ILE A 10 7.02 -18.74 -4.15
C ILE A 10 8.52 -18.84 -4.39
N GLU A 11 9.24 -19.52 -3.50
CA GLU A 11 10.70 -19.61 -3.54
C GLU A 11 11.27 -20.08 -4.90
N PRO A 12 10.74 -21.13 -5.54
CA PRO A 12 11.28 -21.58 -6.83
C PRO A 12 11.13 -20.57 -7.99
N ARG A 13 10.36 -19.51 -7.78
CA ARG A 13 10.11 -18.44 -8.78
C ARG A 13 10.82 -17.13 -8.47
N ALA A 14 11.37 -16.98 -7.27
CA ALA A 14 11.91 -15.73 -6.79
C ALA A 14 13.06 -15.16 -7.64
N GLU A 15 13.95 -16.04 -8.14
CA GLU A 15 15.04 -15.63 -9.02
C GLU A 15 14.52 -15.08 -10.36
N ASP A 16 13.51 -15.71 -10.95
CA ASP A 16 12.90 -15.26 -12.20
C ASP A 16 12.11 -13.95 -11.98
N VAL A 17 11.46 -13.80 -10.81
CA VAL A 17 10.79 -12.56 -10.40
C VAL A 17 11.80 -11.41 -10.29
N ASP A 18 12.92 -11.61 -9.62
CA ASP A 18 13.93 -10.55 -9.46
C ASP A 18 14.59 -10.20 -10.80
N ARG A 19 14.82 -11.21 -11.67
CA ARG A 19 15.39 -10.98 -13.01
C ARG A 19 14.43 -10.24 -13.94
N ALA A 20 13.14 -10.56 -13.91
CA ALA A 20 12.13 -9.90 -14.75
C ALA A 20 11.78 -8.51 -14.25
N GLY A 21 11.63 -8.36 -12.92
CA GLY A 21 11.18 -7.11 -12.31
C GLY A 21 9.71 -6.77 -12.59
N SER A 22 9.29 -5.64 -12.07
CA SER A 22 8.02 -5.01 -12.43
C SER A 22 8.25 -3.95 -13.51
N GLU A 23 7.33 -3.82 -14.45
CA GLU A 23 7.43 -2.89 -15.58
C GLU A 23 6.32 -1.84 -15.56
N LEU A 24 6.61 -0.64 -16.04
CA LEU A 24 5.61 0.41 -16.28
C LEU A 24 5.27 0.43 -17.77
N VAL A 25 4.05 -0.01 -18.11
CA VAL A 25 3.58 -0.09 -19.50
C VAL A 25 2.33 0.78 -19.64
N ALA A 26 2.38 1.78 -20.51
CA ALA A 26 1.26 2.70 -20.76
C ALA A 26 0.67 3.36 -19.49
N GLY A 27 1.51 3.62 -18.47
CA GLY A 27 1.09 4.23 -17.19
C GLY A 27 0.59 3.23 -16.14
N GLU A 28 0.53 1.95 -16.47
CA GLU A 28 0.14 0.86 -15.56
C GLU A 28 1.34 -0.01 -15.19
N VAL A 29 1.39 -0.46 -13.94
CA VAL A 29 2.42 -1.39 -13.48
C VAL A 29 2.00 -2.83 -13.77
N CYS A 30 2.85 -3.51 -14.52
CA CYS A 30 2.77 -4.95 -14.73
C CYS A 30 3.71 -5.65 -13.75
N TYR A 31 3.17 -6.42 -12.83
CA TYR A 31 3.99 -7.26 -11.95
C TYR A 31 4.66 -8.39 -12.74
N ALA A 32 5.87 -8.78 -12.31
CA ALA A 32 6.42 -10.05 -12.73
C ALA A 32 5.41 -11.19 -12.45
N ARG A 33 5.34 -12.16 -13.35
CA ARG A 33 4.35 -13.25 -13.29
C ARG A 33 4.31 -13.95 -11.93
N GLY A 34 5.48 -14.26 -11.35
CA GLY A 34 5.57 -14.91 -10.04
C GLY A 34 4.99 -14.10 -8.89
N ILE A 35 5.03 -12.75 -8.96
CA ILE A 35 4.36 -11.85 -8.00
C ILE A 35 2.84 -11.99 -8.10
N ALA A 36 2.28 -11.84 -9.30
CA ALA A 36 0.83 -11.93 -9.50
C ALA A 36 0.27 -13.30 -9.07
N GLU A 37 0.95 -14.38 -9.48
CA GLU A 37 0.56 -15.74 -9.11
C GLU A 37 0.74 -16.02 -7.60
N GLY A 38 1.80 -15.49 -6.98
CA GLY A 38 2.05 -15.61 -5.54
C GLY A 38 0.98 -14.91 -4.70
N LEU A 39 0.61 -13.67 -5.07
CA LEU A 39 -0.50 -12.95 -4.44
C LEU A 39 -1.81 -13.73 -4.55
N GLU A 40 -2.10 -14.29 -5.72
CA GLU A 40 -3.31 -15.09 -5.92
C GLU A 40 -3.31 -16.35 -5.04
N ARG A 41 -2.16 -17.02 -4.84
CA ARG A 41 -2.05 -18.17 -3.93
C ARG A 41 -2.29 -17.78 -2.47
N LEU A 42 -1.74 -16.64 -2.03
CA LEU A 42 -1.97 -16.12 -0.67
C LEU A 42 -3.43 -15.74 -0.48
N ARG A 43 -4.07 -15.15 -1.51
CA ARG A 43 -5.50 -14.82 -1.52
C ARG A 43 -6.38 -16.07 -1.40
N GLN A 44 -6.12 -17.11 -2.19
CA GLN A 44 -6.85 -18.38 -2.17
C GLN A 44 -6.71 -19.14 -0.83
N ALA A 45 -5.68 -18.83 -0.07
CA ALA A 45 -5.44 -19.39 1.27
C ALA A 45 -5.98 -18.52 2.41
N ASP A 46 -6.77 -17.48 2.11
CA ASP A 46 -7.34 -16.50 3.05
C ASP A 46 -6.30 -15.76 3.90
N LEU A 47 -5.06 -15.58 3.38
CA LEU A 47 -3.98 -14.96 4.13
C LEU A 47 -3.91 -13.43 3.97
N MET A 48 -4.77 -12.82 3.15
CA MET A 48 -4.71 -11.37 2.86
C MET A 48 -5.25 -10.50 4.01
N GLY A 49 -6.13 -11.03 4.85
CA GLY A 49 -6.73 -10.33 5.99
C GLY A 49 -6.48 -11.02 7.32
N MET A 50 -5.25 -11.50 7.56
CA MET A 50 -4.94 -12.34 8.73
C MET A 50 -5.32 -11.71 10.07
N THR A 51 -5.01 -10.43 10.27
CA THR A 51 -5.24 -9.72 11.53
C THR A 51 -6.60 -9.05 11.60
N LEU A 52 -7.22 -8.78 10.46
CA LEU A 52 -8.50 -8.07 10.38
C LEU A 52 -9.63 -8.81 11.13
N PRO A 53 -10.56 -8.05 11.74
CA PRO A 53 -11.70 -8.64 12.45
C PRO A 53 -12.57 -9.53 11.55
N ARG A 54 -13.12 -10.60 12.12
CA ARG A 54 -14.01 -11.53 11.40
C ARG A 54 -15.24 -10.85 10.80
N ARG A 55 -15.75 -9.79 11.42
CA ARG A 55 -16.89 -9.01 10.89
C ARG A 55 -16.61 -8.38 9.51
N TYR A 56 -15.33 -8.25 9.15
CA TYR A 56 -14.88 -7.76 7.84
C TYR A 56 -14.28 -8.86 6.96
N GLY A 57 -14.49 -10.14 7.32
CA GLY A 57 -13.97 -11.29 6.56
C GLY A 57 -12.55 -11.69 6.91
N GLY A 58 -11.89 -11.04 7.87
CA GLY A 58 -10.55 -11.39 8.34
C GLY A 58 -10.51 -12.61 9.26
N LEU A 59 -9.31 -13.12 9.51
CA LEU A 59 -9.08 -14.29 10.37
C LEU A 59 -9.01 -13.94 11.87
N ASN A 60 -8.83 -12.66 12.20
CA ASN A 60 -8.68 -12.17 13.58
C ASN A 60 -7.53 -12.87 14.32
N LEU A 61 -6.41 -13.11 13.62
CA LEU A 61 -5.21 -13.71 14.19
C LEU A 61 -4.39 -12.66 14.95
N PRO A 62 -3.66 -13.08 15.99
CA PRO A 62 -2.69 -12.20 16.63
C PRO A 62 -1.61 -11.74 15.64
N VAL A 63 -1.11 -10.52 15.79
CA VAL A 63 -0.01 -9.96 14.99
C VAL A 63 1.23 -10.88 14.99
N SER A 64 1.52 -11.55 16.10
CA SER A 64 2.62 -12.53 16.17
C SER A 64 2.50 -13.67 15.15
N VAL A 65 1.29 -14.12 14.84
CA VAL A 65 1.06 -15.16 13.83
C VAL A 65 1.23 -14.58 12.42
N SER A 66 0.72 -13.38 12.16
CA SER A 66 0.91 -12.72 10.86
C SER A 66 2.39 -12.46 10.57
N VAL A 67 3.16 -12.03 11.57
CA VAL A 67 4.63 -11.83 11.43
C VAL A 67 5.34 -13.13 11.06
N MET A 68 4.96 -14.29 11.64
CA MET A 68 5.52 -15.59 11.26
C MET A 68 5.22 -15.93 9.79
N VAL A 69 4.02 -15.63 9.30
CA VAL A 69 3.66 -15.85 7.89
C VAL A 69 4.44 -14.90 6.98
N ILE A 70 4.52 -13.63 7.34
CA ILE A 70 5.30 -12.61 6.60
C ILE A 70 6.78 -13.02 6.54
N GLU A 71 7.36 -13.54 7.63
CA GLU A 71 8.74 -14.06 7.64
C GLU A 71 8.95 -15.20 6.65
N MET A 72 8.00 -16.17 6.59
CA MET A 72 8.07 -17.28 5.63
C MET A 72 8.05 -16.77 4.18
N VAL A 73 7.13 -15.83 3.87
CA VAL A 73 7.03 -15.22 2.55
C VAL A 73 8.27 -14.39 2.23
N SER A 74 8.78 -13.62 3.21
CA SER A 74 10.00 -12.80 3.04
C SER A 74 11.23 -13.64 2.72
N ARG A 75 11.37 -14.80 3.38
CA ARG A 75 12.45 -15.74 3.10
C ARG A 75 12.34 -16.34 1.69
N ALA A 76 11.14 -16.59 1.21
CA ALA A 76 10.89 -17.16 -0.10
C ALA A 76 11.09 -16.12 -1.22
N ASP A 77 10.46 -14.95 -1.10
CA ASP A 77 10.59 -13.81 -2.04
C ASP A 77 10.34 -12.49 -1.31
N PRO A 78 11.38 -11.69 -1.03
CA PRO A 78 11.23 -10.40 -0.37
C PRO A 78 10.49 -9.36 -1.23
N ALA A 79 10.46 -9.52 -2.56
CA ALA A 79 9.69 -8.63 -3.44
C ALA A 79 8.19 -8.86 -3.27
N LEU A 80 7.75 -10.11 -3.23
CA LEU A 80 6.36 -10.46 -2.94
C LEU A 80 5.97 -10.04 -1.52
N MET A 81 6.86 -10.26 -0.54
CA MET A 81 6.61 -9.86 0.86
C MET A 81 6.34 -8.36 0.98
N ASN A 82 7.06 -7.52 0.26
CA ASN A 82 6.83 -6.06 0.30
C ASN A 82 5.39 -5.69 -0.09
N ILE A 83 4.81 -6.38 -1.07
CA ILE A 83 3.43 -6.13 -1.51
C ILE A 83 2.44 -6.76 -0.52
N PHE A 84 2.68 -7.99 -0.13
CA PHE A 84 1.85 -8.73 0.82
C PHE A 84 1.83 -8.06 2.20
N GLY A 85 2.98 -7.62 2.72
CA GLY A 85 3.07 -6.91 3.99
C GLY A 85 2.34 -5.56 4.01
N LEU A 86 2.17 -4.91 2.84
CA LEU A 86 1.41 -3.66 2.74
C LEU A 86 -0.12 -3.85 2.88
N GLN A 87 -0.63 -5.09 2.92
CA GLN A 87 -2.00 -5.34 3.36
C GLN A 87 -2.24 -4.83 4.79
N ASP A 88 -1.19 -4.71 5.60
CA ASP A 88 -1.27 -4.19 6.98
C ASP A 88 -1.65 -2.71 7.07
N ILE A 89 -1.69 -1.93 5.97
CA ILE A 89 -2.32 -0.60 5.99
C ILE A 89 -3.80 -0.69 6.40
N SER A 90 -4.44 -1.82 6.15
CA SER A 90 -5.80 -2.11 6.59
C SER A 90 -5.96 -2.06 8.11
N GLU A 91 -4.92 -2.39 8.89
CA GLU A 91 -4.94 -2.24 10.35
C GLU A 91 -4.97 -0.75 10.77
N THR A 92 -4.32 0.13 10.02
CA THR A 92 -4.42 1.58 10.25
C THR A 92 -5.84 2.06 9.99
N ILE A 93 -6.48 1.59 8.91
CA ILE A 93 -7.89 1.87 8.61
C ILE A 93 -8.78 1.32 9.74
N ASN A 94 -8.57 0.06 10.15
CA ASN A 94 -9.34 -0.58 11.23
C ASN A 94 -9.25 0.19 12.55
N LYS A 95 -8.10 0.77 12.85
CA LYS A 95 -7.85 1.46 14.11
C LYS A 95 -8.34 2.90 14.13
N PHE A 96 -8.20 3.64 13.03
CA PHE A 96 -8.34 5.09 13.03
C PHE A 96 -9.48 5.61 12.16
N ALA A 97 -9.96 4.85 11.16
CA ALA A 97 -11.06 5.29 10.30
C ALA A 97 -12.42 5.18 11.03
N ASP A 98 -13.41 5.88 10.49
CA ASP A 98 -14.80 5.72 10.89
C ASP A 98 -15.41 4.38 10.45
N GLU A 99 -16.59 4.06 10.91
CA GLU A 99 -17.24 2.78 10.61
C GLU A 99 -17.69 2.66 9.15
N GLU A 100 -17.99 3.77 8.48
CA GLU A 100 -18.35 3.78 7.04
C GLU A 100 -17.14 3.40 6.19
N MET A 101 -16.00 4.03 6.41
CA MET A 101 -14.75 3.72 5.73
C MET A 101 -14.30 2.27 6.02
N LYS A 102 -14.38 1.83 7.28
CA LYS A 102 -14.07 0.42 7.64
C LYS A 102 -14.95 -0.56 6.87
N ALA A 103 -16.26 -0.31 6.82
CA ALA A 103 -17.21 -1.19 6.13
C ALA A 103 -16.97 -1.22 4.60
N ALA A 104 -16.52 -0.11 4.03
CA ALA A 104 -16.25 -0.01 2.60
C ALA A 104 -14.94 -0.71 2.18
N TYR A 105 -13.87 -0.60 2.98
CA TYR A 105 -12.53 -0.99 2.56
C TYR A 105 -12.02 -2.30 3.19
N LEU A 106 -12.30 -2.57 4.47
CA LEU A 106 -11.71 -3.73 5.14
C LEU A 106 -12.12 -5.09 4.55
N PRO A 107 -13.38 -5.29 4.11
CA PRO A 107 -13.75 -6.54 3.43
C PRO A 107 -12.96 -6.79 2.15
N ARG A 108 -12.68 -5.75 1.38
CA ARG A 108 -11.91 -5.82 0.13
C ARG A 108 -10.44 -6.21 0.38
N PHE A 109 -9.84 -5.68 1.46
CA PHE A 109 -8.51 -6.11 1.91
C PHE A 109 -8.52 -7.57 2.39
N ALA A 110 -9.51 -7.96 3.20
CA ALA A 110 -9.61 -9.32 3.71
C ALA A 110 -9.77 -10.35 2.58
N ALA A 111 -10.58 -10.02 1.56
CA ALA A 111 -10.77 -10.86 0.39
C ALA A 111 -9.58 -10.85 -0.59
N GLY A 112 -8.60 -9.94 -0.39
CA GLY A 112 -7.48 -9.76 -1.32
C GLY A 112 -7.90 -9.20 -2.69
N GLU A 113 -9.01 -8.48 -2.74
CA GLU A 113 -9.49 -7.79 -3.95
C GLU A 113 -8.67 -6.54 -4.27
N VAL A 114 -8.03 -5.97 -3.24
CA VAL A 114 -7.19 -4.78 -3.34
C VAL A 114 -5.84 -5.02 -2.69
N THR A 115 -4.83 -4.32 -3.19
CA THR A 115 -3.52 -4.20 -2.54
C THR A 115 -3.30 -2.78 -2.07
N GLY A 116 -2.48 -2.64 -1.02
CA GLY A 116 -2.23 -1.37 -0.37
C GLY A 116 -0.89 -0.74 -0.67
N SER A 117 -0.79 0.57 -0.41
CA SER A 117 0.49 1.28 -0.33
C SER A 117 0.47 2.33 0.79
N MET A 118 1.67 2.67 1.29
CA MET A 118 1.86 3.73 2.28
C MET A 118 2.67 4.87 1.64
N ALA A 119 1.99 5.95 1.26
CA ALA A 119 2.57 7.06 0.52
C ALA A 119 2.98 8.21 1.45
N LEU A 120 4.15 8.08 2.10
CA LEU A 120 4.69 9.06 3.04
C LEU A 120 5.74 9.95 2.39
N THR A 121 6.77 9.33 1.81
CA THR A 121 8.03 9.93 1.37
C THR A 121 7.86 10.85 0.17
N GLU A 122 8.58 11.97 0.20
CA GLU A 122 8.73 12.92 -0.90
C GLU A 122 10.21 13.14 -1.23
N PRO A 123 10.57 13.79 -2.36
CA PRO A 123 11.97 14.06 -2.70
C PRO A 123 12.78 14.73 -1.58
N GLU A 124 12.17 15.66 -0.85
CA GLU A 124 12.80 16.44 0.24
C GLU A 124 12.34 16.01 1.64
N ALA A 125 11.53 14.98 1.76
CA ALA A 125 10.96 14.51 3.03
C ALA A 125 10.95 12.97 3.09
N GLY A 126 11.99 12.41 3.67
CA GLY A 126 12.13 10.96 3.93
C GLY A 126 12.13 10.68 5.43
N SER A 127 13.30 10.72 6.08
CA SER A 127 13.40 10.55 7.53
C SER A 127 12.73 11.68 8.30
N ASP A 128 12.84 12.91 7.80
CA ASP A 128 12.13 14.07 8.35
C ASP A 128 10.82 14.32 7.62
N LEU A 129 9.78 13.60 8.00
CA LEU A 129 8.44 13.73 7.42
C LEU A 129 7.73 15.06 7.76
N GLN A 130 8.28 15.86 8.69
CA GLN A 130 7.72 17.20 8.95
C GLN A 130 7.75 18.08 7.71
N ASN A 131 8.70 17.83 6.80
CA ASN A 131 8.90 18.59 5.57
C ASN A 131 8.00 18.16 4.39
N VAL A 132 7.02 17.27 4.62
CA VAL A 132 6.03 16.88 3.60
C VAL A 132 5.32 18.12 3.04
N GLN A 133 5.31 18.23 1.70
CA GLN A 133 4.78 19.37 0.95
C GLN A 133 3.50 19.03 0.18
N LEU A 134 3.21 17.74 -0.08
CA LEU A 134 1.97 17.34 -0.72
C LEU A 134 0.80 17.92 0.07
N LYS A 135 -0.06 18.68 -0.61
CA LYS A 135 -1.18 19.39 0.00
C LYS A 135 -2.45 18.58 -0.04
N ALA A 136 -3.20 18.64 1.06
CA ALA A 136 -4.59 18.24 1.12
C ALA A 136 -5.43 19.50 1.36
N THR A 137 -6.39 19.76 0.46
CA THR A 137 -7.27 20.92 0.53
C THR A 137 -8.71 20.47 0.75
N GLU A 138 -9.31 20.94 1.85
CA GLU A 138 -10.72 20.68 2.14
C GLU A 138 -11.60 21.46 1.17
N GLN A 139 -12.62 20.80 0.65
CA GLN A 139 -13.60 21.38 -0.26
C GLN A 139 -14.84 21.86 0.52
N PRO A 140 -15.66 22.77 -0.03
CA PRO A 140 -16.87 23.26 0.63
C PRO A 140 -17.89 22.17 0.99
N ASP A 141 -17.82 21.00 0.31
CA ASP A 141 -18.67 19.84 0.56
C ASP A 141 -18.10 18.86 1.62
N GLY A 142 -16.94 19.21 2.22
CA GLY A 142 -16.25 18.37 3.20
C GLY A 142 -15.37 17.27 2.61
N THR A 143 -15.28 17.15 1.27
CA THR A 143 -14.32 16.25 0.63
C THR A 143 -12.91 16.85 0.62
N TRP A 144 -11.90 16.04 0.33
CA TRP A 144 -10.50 16.48 0.28
C TRP A 144 -9.90 16.25 -1.09
N ARG A 145 -8.97 17.12 -1.46
CA ARG A 145 -8.21 17.03 -2.72
C ARG A 145 -6.72 17.02 -2.44
N LEU A 146 -6.02 16.02 -3.00
CA LEU A 146 -4.58 15.87 -2.87
C LEU A 146 -3.87 16.42 -4.10
N ASN A 147 -2.83 17.23 -3.87
CA ASN A 147 -1.99 17.80 -4.92
C ASN A 147 -0.51 17.74 -4.54
N GLY A 148 0.31 17.10 -5.37
CA GLY A 148 1.75 16.99 -5.16
C GLY A 148 2.34 15.67 -5.60
N VAL A 149 3.58 15.40 -5.14
CA VAL A 149 4.37 14.24 -5.55
C VAL A 149 4.75 13.41 -4.34
N LYS A 150 4.61 12.09 -4.45
CA LYS A 150 5.20 11.12 -3.54
C LYS A 150 6.26 10.31 -4.27
N ARG A 151 7.35 9.95 -3.58
CA ARG A 151 8.47 9.24 -4.19
C ARG A 151 8.91 8.05 -3.34
N PHE A 152 9.49 7.06 -4.00
CA PHE A 152 9.93 5.80 -3.38
C PHE A 152 8.79 5.01 -2.73
N ILE A 153 7.60 5.03 -3.33
CA ILE A 153 6.43 4.40 -2.76
C ILE A 153 6.36 2.94 -3.20
N THR A 154 6.61 2.04 -2.26
CA THR A 154 6.47 0.59 -2.45
C THR A 154 5.01 0.28 -2.79
N ASN A 155 4.83 -0.49 -3.86
CA ASN A 155 3.51 -0.85 -4.37
C ASN A 155 2.60 0.37 -4.60
N GLY A 156 3.16 1.52 -5.02
CA GLY A 156 2.39 2.73 -5.29
C GLY A 156 1.34 2.59 -6.40
N CYS A 157 1.34 1.46 -7.10
CA CYS A 157 0.31 1.03 -8.05
C CYS A 157 -0.89 0.34 -7.38
N GLY A 158 -0.83 0.07 -6.07
CA GLY A 158 -1.93 -0.54 -5.31
C GLY A 158 -3.22 0.27 -5.42
N GLN A 159 -4.35 -0.42 -5.29
CA GLN A 159 -5.66 0.21 -5.44
C GLN A 159 -5.96 1.21 -4.32
N ILE A 160 -5.46 0.94 -3.11
CA ILE A 160 -5.69 1.78 -1.93
C ILE A 160 -4.37 2.29 -1.41
N SER A 161 -4.28 3.61 -1.20
CA SER A 161 -3.10 4.23 -0.60
C SER A 161 -3.47 5.00 0.67
N LEU A 162 -2.66 4.86 1.71
CA LEU A 162 -2.65 5.82 2.81
C LEU A 162 -1.61 6.90 2.51
N VAL A 163 -2.07 8.13 2.36
CA VAL A 163 -1.26 9.27 1.91
C VAL A 163 -1.10 10.28 3.04
N LEU A 164 0.14 10.54 3.46
CA LEU A 164 0.44 11.63 4.40
C LEU A 164 0.49 12.96 3.64
N ALA A 165 -0.30 13.92 4.05
CA ALA A 165 -0.40 15.21 3.39
C ALA A 165 -0.50 16.37 4.37
N ARG A 166 -0.12 17.57 3.93
CA ARG A 166 -0.28 18.81 4.69
C ARG A 166 -1.70 19.33 4.53
N SER A 167 -2.47 19.26 5.59
CA SER A 167 -3.87 19.70 5.67
C SER A 167 -4.05 21.07 6.34
N GLU A 168 -3.01 21.55 7.10
CA GLU A 168 -3.09 22.82 7.80
C GLU A 168 -2.25 23.89 7.10
N GLU A 169 -2.89 24.94 6.63
CA GLU A 169 -2.19 26.08 6.04
C GLU A 169 -1.30 26.81 7.06
N GLY A 170 -0.15 27.30 6.61
CA GLY A 170 0.77 28.06 7.44
C GLY A 170 1.56 27.25 8.46
N THR A 171 1.42 25.92 8.48
CA THR A 171 2.21 25.03 9.32
C THR A 171 3.45 24.49 8.58
N THR A 172 4.54 24.29 9.33
CA THR A 172 5.80 23.75 8.81
C THR A 172 6.30 22.53 9.60
N ASP A 173 5.51 22.06 10.56
CA ASP A 173 5.83 20.92 11.43
C ASP A 173 4.81 19.78 11.27
N ALA A 174 4.98 18.71 12.07
CA ALA A 174 4.15 17.52 12.01
C ALA A 174 2.68 17.78 12.39
N ARG A 175 2.37 18.85 13.14
CA ARG A 175 1.02 19.20 13.55
C ARG A 175 0.12 19.62 12.38
N GLY A 176 0.73 19.97 11.25
CA GLY A 176 -0.01 20.32 10.04
C GLY A 176 -0.25 19.14 9.10
N LEU A 177 0.09 17.91 9.49
CA LEU A 177 -0.01 16.72 8.67
C LEU A 177 -1.18 15.85 9.10
N SER A 178 -1.91 15.34 8.11
CA SER A 178 -2.99 14.36 8.31
C SER A 178 -2.82 13.18 7.37
N MET A 179 -3.46 12.06 7.70
CA MET A 179 -3.46 10.86 6.88
C MET A 179 -4.75 10.79 6.06
N PHE A 180 -4.60 10.49 4.78
CA PHE A 180 -5.72 10.37 3.85
C PHE A 180 -5.76 9.00 3.22
N LEU A 181 -6.95 8.43 3.08
CA LEU A 181 -7.18 7.27 2.24
C LEU A 181 -7.49 7.76 0.83
N TYR A 182 -6.74 7.24 -0.12
CA TYR A 182 -6.95 7.47 -1.54
C TYR A 182 -7.23 6.14 -2.24
N GLU A 183 -8.32 6.06 -2.97
CA GLU A 183 -8.61 4.97 -3.89
C GLU A 183 -8.17 5.40 -5.30
N ARG A 184 -7.36 4.56 -5.95
CA ARG A 184 -6.74 4.88 -7.22
C ARG A 184 -7.75 5.15 -8.32
N ASP A 185 -7.60 6.30 -8.97
CA ASP A 185 -8.38 6.78 -10.12
C ASP A 185 -7.46 7.53 -11.12
N GLU A 186 -8.06 8.24 -12.08
CA GLU A 186 -7.36 9.03 -13.10
C GLU A 186 -6.62 10.27 -12.58
N HIS A 187 -6.88 10.68 -11.33
CA HIS A 187 -6.23 11.84 -10.71
C HIS A 187 -4.84 11.53 -10.14
N MET A 188 -4.44 10.24 -10.12
CA MET A 188 -3.10 9.84 -9.77
C MET A 188 -2.43 9.13 -10.95
N ARG A 189 -1.22 9.54 -11.28
CA ARG A 189 -0.39 8.88 -12.28
C ARG A 189 0.92 8.40 -11.70
N ILE A 190 1.36 7.25 -12.14
CA ILE A 190 2.70 6.72 -11.86
C ILE A 190 3.65 7.33 -12.89
N ARG A 191 4.59 8.16 -12.42
CA ARG A 191 5.54 8.84 -13.31
C ARG A 191 6.67 7.93 -13.76
N ARG A 192 7.10 7.04 -12.86
CA ARG A 192 8.16 6.05 -13.11
C ARG A 192 8.22 5.00 -12.00
N LEU A 193 8.90 3.91 -12.28
CA LEU A 193 9.44 2.99 -11.29
C LEU A 193 10.90 3.35 -11.01
N GLU A 194 11.32 3.20 -9.76
CA GLU A 194 12.71 3.40 -9.35
C GLU A 194 13.55 2.17 -9.72
N ASP A 195 14.70 2.40 -10.31
CA ASP A 195 15.72 1.37 -10.52
C ASP A 195 16.43 1.09 -9.18
N LYS A 196 16.42 -0.16 -8.75
CA LYS A 196 16.92 -0.58 -7.43
C LYS A 196 18.05 -1.60 -7.58
N LEU A 197 18.84 -1.78 -6.51
CA LEU A 197 19.93 -2.77 -6.46
C LEU A 197 19.42 -4.21 -6.30
N GLY A 198 18.15 -4.41 -5.99
CA GLY A 198 17.50 -5.71 -5.81
C GLY A 198 16.02 -5.53 -5.50
N ILE A 199 15.33 -6.65 -5.24
CA ILE A 199 13.88 -6.67 -4.97
C ILE A 199 13.11 -6.05 -6.16
N HIS A 200 13.54 -6.40 -7.38
CA HIS A 200 13.00 -5.78 -8.61
C HIS A 200 11.54 -6.14 -8.87
N GLY A 201 11.07 -7.29 -8.36
CA GLY A 201 9.66 -7.68 -8.44
C GLY A 201 8.71 -6.77 -7.65
N SER A 202 9.21 -6.04 -6.64
CA SER A 202 8.42 -5.07 -5.88
C SER A 202 8.49 -3.69 -6.55
N PRO A 203 7.39 -3.16 -7.13
CA PRO A 203 7.42 -1.85 -7.78
C PRO A 203 7.59 -0.76 -6.72
N THR A 204 8.54 0.15 -6.94
CA THR A 204 8.75 1.34 -6.14
C THR A 204 8.47 2.56 -7.02
N CYS A 205 7.39 3.26 -6.74
CA CYS A 205 6.78 4.23 -7.64
C CYS A 205 7.09 5.68 -7.24
N GLU A 206 7.18 6.55 -8.24
CA GLU A 206 6.98 8.00 -8.09
C GLU A 206 5.55 8.31 -8.52
N LEU A 207 4.76 8.90 -7.60
CA LEU A 207 3.34 9.20 -7.77
C LEU A 207 3.10 10.69 -7.90
N GLN A 208 2.30 11.09 -8.88
CA GLN A 208 1.82 12.46 -9.05
C GLN A 208 0.32 12.49 -8.79
N PHE A 209 -0.10 13.24 -7.79
CA PHE A 209 -1.50 13.53 -7.48
C PHE A 209 -1.88 14.90 -8.07
N ASP A 210 -3.02 14.94 -8.76
CA ASP A 210 -3.55 16.13 -9.42
C ASP A 210 -5.04 16.24 -9.15
N ASP A 211 -5.39 17.06 -8.15
CA ASP A 211 -6.76 17.23 -7.64
C ASP A 211 -7.44 15.89 -7.24
N ALA A 212 -6.65 14.97 -6.67
CA ALA A 212 -7.07 13.60 -6.38
C ALA A 212 -8.03 13.56 -5.18
N PRO A 213 -9.25 12.97 -5.33
CA PRO A 213 -10.21 12.89 -4.23
C PRO A 213 -9.72 11.95 -3.15
N ALA A 214 -9.85 12.34 -1.88
CA ALA A 214 -9.40 11.53 -0.76
C ALA A 214 -10.30 11.68 0.47
N LEU A 215 -10.22 10.70 1.36
CA LEU A 215 -10.97 10.65 2.61
C LEU A 215 -9.99 10.86 3.78
N LEU A 216 -10.32 11.74 4.71
CA LEU A 216 -9.54 11.94 5.92
C LEU A 216 -9.65 10.69 6.82
N VAL A 217 -8.52 10.14 7.24
CA VAL A 217 -8.47 9.00 8.17
C VAL A 217 -8.24 9.52 9.60
N GLY A 218 -9.21 9.30 10.47
CA GLY A 218 -9.18 9.77 11.84
C GLY A 218 -9.60 11.24 11.99
N GLU A 219 -9.05 11.89 13.00
CA GLU A 219 -9.29 13.29 13.30
C GLU A 219 -8.16 14.17 12.73
N ARG A 220 -8.49 15.43 12.48
CA ARG A 220 -7.58 16.47 11.98
C ARG A 220 -6.74 17.06 13.11
#